data_ae6a8ca4a30a4eba7863986ecd0394ec
#
_entry.id   ae6a8ca4a30a4eba7863986ecd0394ec
#
_cell.length_a   1.000
_cell.length_b   1.000
_cell.length_c   1.000
_cell.angle_alpha   90.00
_cell.angle_beta   90.00
_cell.angle_gamma   90.00
#
_symmetry.space_group_name_H-M   'P 1'
#
loop_
_entity.id
_entity.type
_entity.pdbx_description
1 polymer ?
#
loop_
_entity_poly.entity_id
_entity_poly.type
_entity_poly.pdbx_seq_one_letter_code
_entity_poly.pdbx_strand_id
1 'polypeptide(L)'
;NNNAVSEEIADALHDASDHLPVYMDVWFDDITYSDQGIVISEIMANPGSVSDSYGEWFEIVNTTDSTIDLQGWSIKDLDGDEHELYSDQASILISPDEYFVLAKNNDQSLNGGVEVDYVYEGYSLSNSDDEVILLDASGSVVDEVHYSNGWPFSSGVSMEIHDPLIDNALIGSWFSSTSSYGNGDMG
;
A
#
# COMPACT_ATOMS: atom_id res chain seq x y z
N ASN A 1 28.39 -15.70 -1.79
CA ASN A 1 29.17 -16.75 -1.10
C ASN A 1 28.24 -17.89 -0.75
N ASN A 2 28.17 -18.91 -1.64
CA ASN A 2 27.50 -20.16 -1.36
C ASN A 2 28.16 -20.83 -0.12
N ASN A 3 27.52 -20.76 1.03
CA ASN A 3 27.80 -21.63 2.16
C ASN A 3 27.10 -22.99 1.93
N ALA A 4 27.46 -23.67 0.86
CA ALA A 4 27.12 -25.08 0.76
C ALA A 4 27.83 -25.81 1.89
N VAL A 5 27.08 -26.57 2.67
CA VAL A 5 27.64 -27.53 3.65
C VAL A 5 28.58 -28.44 2.89
N SER A 6 29.80 -28.65 3.39
CA SER A 6 30.75 -29.51 2.68
C SER A 6 30.20 -30.95 2.60
N GLU A 7 30.54 -31.65 1.51
CA GLU A 7 30.11 -33.03 1.25
C GLU A 7 30.39 -33.93 2.46
N GLU A 8 31.51 -33.70 3.15
CA GLU A 8 31.91 -34.39 4.37
C GLU A 8 30.92 -34.19 5.56
N ILE A 9 30.37 -32.99 5.71
CA ILE A 9 29.38 -32.72 6.75
C ILE A 9 27.99 -33.29 6.36
N ALA A 10 27.65 -33.27 5.09
CA ALA A 10 26.42 -33.91 4.60
C ALA A 10 26.45 -35.43 4.81
N ASP A 11 27.58 -36.08 4.50
CA ASP A 11 27.79 -37.52 4.74
C ASP A 11 27.77 -37.89 6.22
N ALA A 12 28.37 -37.04 7.08
CA ALA A 12 28.36 -37.27 8.53
C ALA A 12 26.95 -37.12 9.13
N LEU A 13 26.13 -36.21 8.60
CA LEU A 13 24.73 -36.07 9.01
C LEU A 13 23.85 -37.21 8.49
N HIS A 14 24.14 -37.75 7.31
CA HIS A 14 23.46 -38.91 6.76
C HIS A 14 23.77 -40.19 7.61
N ASP A 15 25.01 -40.37 8.01
CA ASP A 15 25.44 -41.52 8.84
C ASP A 15 24.93 -41.42 10.29
N ALA A 16 24.60 -40.20 10.77
CA ALA A 16 24.10 -39.95 12.12
C ALA A 16 22.56 -40.07 12.24
N SER A 17 21.85 -40.16 11.13
CA SER A 17 20.38 -40.19 11.09
C SER A 17 19.88 -41.23 10.09
N ASP A 18 18.86 -41.99 10.50
CA ASP A 18 18.08 -42.88 9.63
C ASP A 18 17.11 -42.12 8.70
N HIS A 19 17.10 -40.79 8.80
CA HIS A 19 16.33 -39.90 7.93
C HIS A 19 17.25 -39.22 6.92
N LEU A 20 16.82 -39.18 5.65
CA LEU A 20 17.49 -38.37 4.62
C LEU A 20 17.45 -36.88 4.99
N PRO A 21 18.59 -36.19 4.95
CA PRO A 21 18.57 -34.73 5.14
C PRO A 21 17.71 -34.06 4.07
N VAL A 22 16.73 -33.25 4.51
CA VAL A 22 15.97 -32.41 3.62
C VAL A 22 16.75 -31.11 3.43
N TYR A 23 17.20 -30.87 2.21
CA TYR A 23 17.78 -29.59 1.82
C TYR A 23 16.65 -28.68 1.30
N MET A 24 16.56 -27.51 1.86
CA MET A 24 15.71 -26.46 1.35
C MET A 24 16.62 -25.33 0.87
N ASP A 25 16.71 -25.15 -0.45
CA ASP A 25 17.30 -23.93 -1.00
C ASP A 25 16.24 -22.83 -0.87
N VAL A 26 16.47 -21.89 0.02
CA VAL A 26 15.67 -20.67 0.10
C VAL A 26 16.36 -19.64 -0.77
N TRP A 27 15.74 -19.34 -1.92
CA TRP A 27 16.13 -18.22 -2.75
C TRP A 27 15.38 -17.01 -2.23
N PHE A 28 16.12 -16.04 -1.73
CA PHE A 28 15.58 -14.70 -1.61
C PHE A 28 15.83 -14.07 -2.98
N ASP A 29 14.78 -13.85 -3.76
CA ASP A 29 14.87 -12.90 -4.85
C ASP A 29 15.33 -11.58 -4.21
N ASP A 30 16.23 -10.85 -4.88
CA ASP A 30 16.63 -9.53 -4.41
C ASP A 30 15.36 -8.73 -4.17
N ILE A 31 15.08 -8.39 -2.91
CA ILE A 31 13.98 -7.51 -2.56
C ILE A 31 14.32 -6.20 -3.28
N THR A 32 13.60 -5.91 -4.34
CA THR A 32 13.69 -4.60 -4.99
C THR A 32 13.02 -3.62 -4.06
N TYR A 33 13.84 -2.81 -3.39
CA TYR A 33 13.33 -1.67 -2.65
C TYR A 33 12.85 -0.64 -3.68
N SER A 34 11.68 -0.06 -3.46
CA SER A 34 11.26 1.12 -4.20
C SER A 34 12.27 2.24 -3.96
N ASP A 35 12.50 3.09 -4.97
CA ASP A 35 13.21 4.34 -4.73
C ASP A 35 12.46 5.11 -3.62
N GLN A 36 13.21 5.68 -2.68
CA GLN A 36 12.61 6.47 -1.59
C GLN A 36 11.75 7.60 -2.19
N GLY A 37 10.49 7.67 -1.79
CA GLY A 37 9.54 8.64 -2.35
C GLY A 37 8.23 8.67 -1.56
N ILE A 38 7.16 9.05 -2.22
CA ILE A 38 5.81 8.86 -1.71
C ILE A 38 5.33 7.50 -2.19
N VAL A 39 4.83 6.67 -1.27
CA VAL A 39 4.40 5.29 -1.50
C VAL A 39 2.95 5.14 -1.05
N ILE A 40 2.13 4.48 -1.86
CA ILE A 40 0.76 4.08 -1.49
C ILE A 40 0.86 2.92 -0.50
N SER A 41 0.41 3.14 0.73
CA SER A 41 0.62 2.23 1.87
C SER A 41 -0.60 1.44 2.27
N GLU A 42 -1.82 1.97 2.04
CA GLU A 42 -3.07 1.31 2.38
C GLU A 42 -4.20 1.71 1.44
N ILE A 43 -5.13 0.79 1.15
CA ILE A 43 -6.29 1.05 0.28
C ILE A 43 -7.55 0.41 0.87
N MET A 44 -8.56 1.23 1.17
CA MET A 44 -9.93 0.84 1.52
C MET A 44 -10.85 1.06 0.31
N ALA A 45 -10.90 0.09 -0.58
CA ALA A 45 -11.73 0.16 -1.78
C ALA A 45 -13.21 -0.19 -1.50
N ASN A 46 -13.48 -1.02 -0.50
CA ASN A 46 -14.81 -1.59 -0.23
C ASN A 46 -15.20 -1.43 1.25
N PRO A 47 -15.54 -0.22 1.71
CA PRO A 47 -15.96 0.00 3.10
C PRO A 47 -17.22 -0.80 3.41
N GLY A 48 -17.31 -1.38 4.62
CA GLY A 48 -18.42 -2.23 5.04
C GLY A 48 -19.43 -1.52 5.94
N SER A 49 -18.98 -0.53 6.70
CA SER A 49 -19.80 0.20 7.68
C SER A 49 -20.56 1.37 7.06
N VAL A 50 -20.09 1.90 5.94
CA VAL A 50 -20.68 3.02 5.19
C VAL A 50 -20.66 2.71 3.68
N SER A 51 -21.33 3.54 2.88
CA SER A 51 -21.29 3.34 1.43
C SER A 51 -19.96 3.83 0.83
N ASP A 52 -19.57 3.28 -0.32
CA ASP A 52 -18.35 3.64 -1.07
C ASP A 52 -18.25 5.15 -1.31
N SER A 53 -19.37 5.82 -1.60
CA SER A 53 -19.40 7.27 -1.83
C SER A 53 -18.97 8.13 -0.63
N TYR A 54 -18.85 7.53 0.55
CA TYR A 54 -18.41 8.21 1.78
C TYR A 54 -17.18 7.58 2.40
N GLY A 55 -16.96 6.28 2.22
CA GLY A 55 -16.01 5.51 3.00
C GLY A 55 -14.79 5.01 2.23
N GLU A 56 -14.68 5.25 0.91
CA GLU A 56 -13.45 4.93 0.18
C GLU A 56 -12.33 5.90 0.53
N TRP A 57 -11.15 5.34 0.75
CA TRP A 57 -9.92 6.09 1.02
C TRP A 57 -8.68 5.27 0.66
N PHE A 58 -7.57 5.94 0.52
CA PHE A 58 -6.26 5.33 0.49
C PHE A 58 -5.27 6.21 1.24
N GLU A 59 -4.17 5.60 1.67
CA GLU A 59 -3.12 6.24 2.43
C GLU A 59 -1.82 6.22 1.63
N ILE A 60 -1.07 7.30 1.74
CA ILE A 60 0.30 7.41 1.24
C ILE A 60 1.25 7.70 2.39
N VAL A 61 2.52 7.31 2.24
CA VAL A 61 3.57 7.59 3.21
C VAL A 61 4.78 8.22 2.53
N ASN A 62 5.38 9.22 3.19
CA ASN A 62 6.62 9.82 2.74
C ASN A 62 7.81 9.03 3.30
N THR A 63 8.47 8.24 2.47
CA THR A 63 9.64 7.44 2.85
C THR A 63 10.96 8.18 2.72
N THR A 64 10.95 9.48 2.35
CA THR A 64 12.15 10.31 2.23
C THR A 64 12.49 10.99 3.56
N ASP A 65 13.66 11.57 3.62
CA ASP A 65 14.14 12.39 4.77
C ASP A 65 13.75 13.87 4.66
N SER A 66 12.91 14.24 3.70
CA SER A 66 12.54 15.62 3.39
C SER A 66 11.02 15.80 3.30
N THR A 67 10.51 16.95 3.72
CA THR A 67 9.11 17.31 3.51
C THR A 67 8.82 17.48 2.01
N ILE A 68 7.76 16.86 1.54
CA ILE A 68 7.28 16.92 0.16
C ILE A 68 6.02 17.77 0.09
N ASP A 69 5.89 18.58 -0.95
CA ASP A 69 4.68 19.35 -1.24
C ASP A 69 3.88 18.64 -2.36
N LEU A 70 2.70 18.18 -2.00
CA LEU A 70 1.79 17.48 -2.90
C LEU A 70 0.90 18.45 -3.74
N GLN A 71 1.08 19.77 -3.60
CA GLN A 71 0.33 20.75 -4.37
C GLN A 71 0.55 20.55 -5.89
N GLY A 72 -0.55 20.37 -6.64
CA GLY A 72 -0.52 20.14 -8.08
C GLY A 72 -0.16 18.70 -8.48
N TRP A 73 -0.05 17.78 -7.52
CA TRP A 73 0.01 16.35 -7.83
C TRP A 73 -1.37 15.86 -8.28
N SER A 74 -1.44 14.70 -8.89
CA SER A 74 -2.71 14.09 -9.30
C SER A 74 -2.81 12.64 -8.88
N ILE A 75 -4.03 12.22 -8.58
CA ILE A 75 -4.41 10.81 -8.48
C ILE A 75 -5.30 10.47 -9.67
N LYS A 76 -5.13 9.31 -10.26
CA LYS A 76 -5.96 8.83 -11.36
C LYS A 76 -6.02 7.31 -11.43
N ASP A 77 -6.94 6.80 -12.27
CA ASP A 77 -7.00 5.42 -12.74
C ASP A 77 -6.70 5.34 -14.25
N LEU A 78 -6.93 4.16 -14.82
CA LEU A 78 -6.85 3.93 -16.28
C LEU A 78 -8.21 4.08 -16.99
N ASP A 79 -9.30 4.14 -16.23
CA ASP A 79 -10.67 4.25 -16.76
C ASP A 79 -11.11 5.71 -16.97
N GLY A 80 -10.34 6.68 -16.46
CA GLY A 80 -10.49 8.10 -16.76
C GLY A 80 -10.92 8.96 -15.58
N ASP A 81 -10.98 8.42 -14.39
CA ASP A 81 -11.12 9.19 -13.15
C ASP A 81 -9.79 9.87 -12.82
N GLU A 82 -9.84 11.15 -12.48
CA GLU A 82 -8.66 11.95 -12.14
C GLU A 82 -9.02 13.08 -11.18
N HIS A 83 -8.13 13.35 -10.22
CA HIS A 83 -8.24 14.45 -9.30
C HIS A 83 -6.87 15.10 -9.07
N GLU A 84 -6.77 16.42 -9.32
CA GLU A 84 -5.59 17.22 -8.98
C GLU A 84 -5.64 17.66 -7.52
N LEU A 85 -4.59 17.40 -6.76
CA LEU A 85 -4.47 17.84 -5.38
C LEU A 85 -4.21 19.35 -5.35
N TYR A 86 -5.16 20.08 -4.79
CA TYR A 86 -5.11 21.53 -4.71
C TYR A 86 -5.55 22.05 -3.35
N SER A 87 -4.84 23.04 -2.83
CA SER A 87 -5.19 23.76 -1.62
C SER A 87 -5.05 25.26 -1.80
N ASP A 88 -6.03 26.01 -1.32
CA ASP A 88 -5.96 27.48 -1.22
C ASP A 88 -4.86 27.95 -0.25
N GLN A 89 -4.33 27.06 0.58
CA GLN A 89 -3.23 27.34 1.52
C GLN A 89 -1.84 27.39 0.85
N ALA A 90 -1.79 27.27 -0.48
CA ALA A 90 -0.59 27.29 -1.32
C ALA A 90 0.36 26.08 -1.17
N SER A 91 0.10 25.14 -0.29
CA SER A 91 0.87 23.89 -0.15
C SER A 91 0.06 22.80 0.53
N ILE A 92 0.39 21.54 0.21
CA ILE A 92 -0.11 20.33 0.85
C ILE A 92 1.13 19.53 1.26
N LEU A 93 1.56 19.69 2.51
CA LEU A 93 2.84 19.17 2.96
C LEU A 93 2.69 17.81 3.64
N ILE A 94 3.59 16.88 3.30
CA ILE A 94 3.77 15.62 3.98
C ILE A 94 5.22 15.52 4.48
N SER A 95 5.39 15.40 5.81
CA SER A 95 6.70 15.35 6.46
C SER A 95 7.37 13.98 6.28
N PRO A 96 8.69 13.84 6.54
CA PRO A 96 9.33 12.53 6.61
C PRO A 96 8.59 11.57 7.55
N ASP A 97 8.44 10.31 7.13
CA ASP A 97 7.75 9.23 7.84
C ASP A 97 6.26 9.52 8.19
N GLU A 98 5.69 10.59 7.64
CA GLU A 98 4.28 10.92 7.81
C GLU A 98 3.41 10.06 6.89
N TYR A 99 2.30 9.55 7.43
CA TYR A 99 1.21 8.93 6.71
C TYR A 99 0.14 9.99 6.43
N PHE A 100 -0.48 9.92 5.26
CA PHE A 100 -1.40 10.95 4.77
C PHE A 100 -2.60 10.29 4.08
N VAL A 101 -3.79 10.47 4.63
CA VAL A 101 -5.02 9.83 4.16
C VAL A 101 -5.77 10.73 3.18
N LEU A 102 -6.00 10.19 1.99
CA LEU A 102 -6.84 10.78 0.96
C LEU A 102 -8.17 10.02 0.89
N ALA A 103 -9.30 10.72 1.00
CA ALA A 103 -10.61 10.08 1.07
C ALA A 103 -11.70 10.87 0.34
N LYS A 104 -12.84 10.25 0.12
CA LYS A 104 -14.04 10.90 -0.45
C LYS A 104 -14.74 11.86 0.50
N ASN A 105 -14.56 11.70 1.82
CA ASN A 105 -15.29 12.46 2.81
C ASN A 105 -14.51 12.55 4.12
N ASN A 106 -14.38 13.75 4.69
CA ASN A 106 -13.70 13.98 5.97
C ASN A 106 -14.65 14.11 7.18
N ASP A 107 -15.97 13.96 7.00
CA ASP A 107 -16.91 13.92 8.12
C ASP A 107 -16.90 12.52 8.76
N GLN A 108 -16.21 12.40 9.89
CA GLN A 108 -16.06 11.11 10.61
C GLN A 108 -17.39 10.46 11.00
N SER A 109 -18.48 11.23 11.09
CA SER A 109 -19.80 10.67 11.34
C SER A 109 -20.42 9.98 10.12
N LEU A 110 -19.89 10.24 8.93
CA LEU A 110 -20.38 9.72 7.65
C LEU A 110 -19.38 8.79 6.97
N ASN A 111 -18.06 8.98 7.18
CA ASN A 111 -17.01 8.25 6.49
C ASN A 111 -16.55 6.95 7.19
N GLY A 112 -17.25 6.52 8.23
CA GLY A 112 -16.86 5.33 8.99
C GLY A 112 -15.94 5.62 10.18
N GLY A 113 -15.55 6.88 10.41
CA GLY A 113 -14.71 7.30 11.52
C GLY A 113 -13.24 7.45 11.18
N VAL A 114 -12.89 7.52 9.89
CA VAL A 114 -11.52 7.74 9.40
C VAL A 114 -11.10 9.20 9.61
N GLU A 115 -9.88 9.41 10.10
CA GLU A 115 -9.23 10.73 10.07
C GLU A 115 -8.67 10.97 8.66
N VAL A 116 -8.98 12.11 8.08
CA VAL A 116 -8.70 12.41 6.67
C VAL A 116 -7.91 13.70 6.57
N ASP A 117 -6.80 13.65 5.85
CA ASP A 117 -5.94 14.80 5.60
C ASP A 117 -6.36 15.57 4.36
N TYR A 118 -6.85 14.85 3.32
CA TYR A 118 -7.27 15.43 2.07
C TYR A 118 -8.53 14.78 1.50
N VAL A 119 -9.46 15.61 1.00
CA VAL A 119 -10.69 15.13 0.33
C VAL A 119 -10.54 15.26 -1.18
N TYR A 120 -10.69 14.15 -1.89
CA TYR A 120 -10.72 14.15 -3.35
C TYR A 120 -12.15 14.06 -3.91
N GLU A 121 -12.33 14.54 -5.13
CA GLU A 121 -13.58 14.48 -5.88
C GLU A 121 -13.33 13.90 -7.29
N GLY A 122 -14.34 13.30 -7.90
CA GLY A 122 -14.24 12.82 -9.28
C GLY A 122 -13.34 11.60 -9.48
N TYR A 123 -12.95 10.91 -8.41
CA TYR A 123 -12.18 9.69 -8.39
C TYR A 123 -12.89 8.65 -7.50
N SER A 124 -12.87 7.39 -7.87
CA SER A 124 -13.54 6.29 -7.16
C SER A 124 -12.69 5.03 -7.19
N LEU A 125 -12.82 4.20 -6.16
CA LEU A 125 -12.16 2.91 -6.07
C LEU A 125 -13.16 1.79 -6.37
N SER A 126 -12.82 0.87 -7.28
CA SER A 126 -13.66 -0.29 -7.57
C SER A 126 -13.53 -1.35 -6.49
N ASN A 127 -14.66 -2.00 -6.15
CA ASN A 127 -14.71 -3.08 -5.17
C ASN A 127 -14.11 -4.42 -5.66
N SER A 128 -13.57 -4.46 -6.87
CA SER A 128 -13.04 -5.70 -7.48
C SER A 128 -11.65 -5.56 -8.08
N ASP A 129 -11.46 -4.60 -8.95
CA ASP A 129 -10.23 -4.36 -9.70
C ASP A 129 -10.16 -2.89 -10.10
N ASP A 130 -8.99 -2.26 -9.86
CA ASP A 130 -8.76 -0.85 -10.14
C ASP A 130 -7.27 -0.50 -10.05
N GLU A 131 -6.95 0.77 -10.33
CA GLU A 131 -5.63 1.35 -10.16
C GLU A 131 -5.67 2.61 -9.30
N VAL A 132 -4.70 2.72 -8.42
CA VAL A 132 -4.35 3.98 -7.76
C VAL A 132 -3.02 4.43 -8.34
N ILE A 133 -3.03 5.48 -9.15
CA ILE A 133 -1.84 6.02 -9.81
C ILE A 133 -1.60 7.45 -9.28
N LEU A 134 -0.46 7.64 -8.64
CA LEU A 134 -0.04 8.93 -8.10
C LEU A 134 0.97 9.59 -9.05
N LEU A 135 0.69 10.82 -9.45
CA LEU A 135 1.54 11.61 -10.34
C LEU A 135 2.05 12.86 -9.61
N ASP A 136 3.29 13.23 -9.85
CA ASP A 136 3.82 14.52 -9.39
C ASP A 136 3.27 15.69 -10.22
N ALA A 137 3.55 16.92 -9.81
CA ALA A 137 3.13 18.13 -10.50
C ALA A 137 3.69 18.29 -11.94
N SER A 138 4.65 17.46 -12.34
CA SER A 138 5.14 17.39 -13.72
C SER A 138 4.37 16.38 -14.57
N GLY A 139 3.49 15.57 -13.95
CA GLY A 139 2.76 14.48 -14.56
C GLY A 139 3.56 13.18 -14.67
N SER A 140 4.68 13.06 -13.93
CA SER A 140 5.43 11.81 -13.84
C SER A 140 4.81 10.90 -12.80
N VAL A 141 4.70 9.60 -13.11
CA VAL A 141 4.25 8.59 -12.13
C VAL A 141 5.27 8.52 -10.99
N VAL A 142 4.79 8.69 -9.78
CA VAL A 142 5.56 8.56 -8.54
C VAL A 142 5.40 7.18 -7.96
N ASP A 143 4.15 6.71 -7.89
CA ASP A 143 3.81 5.37 -7.43
C ASP A 143 2.50 4.90 -8.06
N GLU A 144 2.33 3.59 -8.21
CA GLU A 144 1.10 3.01 -8.76
C GLU A 144 0.82 1.61 -8.22
N VAL A 145 -0.44 1.35 -7.89
CA VAL A 145 -0.93 0.05 -7.42
C VAL A 145 -2.09 -0.39 -8.29
N HIS A 146 -1.95 -1.55 -8.94
CA HIS A 146 -3.02 -2.17 -9.73
C HIS A 146 -3.55 -3.38 -8.97
N TYR A 147 -4.66 -3.24 -8.28
CA TYR A 147 -5.26 -4.32 -7.52
C TYR A 147 -6.38 -5.02 -8.28
N SER A 148 -6.65 -6.26 -7.93
CA SER A 148 -7.71 -7.07 -8.55
C SER A 148 -8.26 -8.11 -7.58
N ASN A 149 -9.29 -8.84 -8.01
CA ASN A 149 -9.82 -9.98 -7.27
C ASN A 149 -8.71 -10.97 -6.86
N GLY A 150 -8.65 -11.29 -5.57
CA GLY A 150 -7.62 -12.14 -4.98
C GLY A 150 -6.56 -11.37 -4.20
N TRP A 151 -6.53 -10.05 -4.29
CA TRP A 151 -5.78 -9.19 -3.39
C TRP A 151 -6.39 -9.21 -1.98
N PRO A 152 -5.62 -8.91 -0.92
CA PRO A 152 -6.02 -9.18 0.46
C PRO A 152 -6.98 -8.12 1.04
N PHE A 153 -7.97 -7.69 0.29
CA PHE A 153 -9.06 -6.80 0.77
C PHE A 153 -10.42 -7.49 0.67
N SER A 154 -11.39 -6.99 1.40
CA SER A 154 -12.78 -7.44 1.32
C SER A 154 -13.70 -6.35 1.90
N SER A 155 -15.03 -6.55 1.86
CA SER A 155 -15.95 -5.57 2.43
C SER A 155 -15.64 -5.30 3.90
N GLY A 156 -15.33 -4.04 4.22
CA GLY A 156 -14.94 -3.57 5.55
C GLY A 156 -13.52 -3.92 5.97
N VAL A 157 -12.66 -4.35 5.04
CA VAL A 157 -11.25 -4.68 5.33
C VAL A 157 -10.37 -4.08 4.24
N SER A 158 -9.52 -3.14 4.59
CA SER A 158 -8.50 -2.58 3.70
C SER A 158 -7.38 -3.57 3.44
N MET A 159 -6.55 -3.27 2.47
CA MET A 159 -5.25 -3.90 2.30
C MET A 159 -4.14 -2.91 2.61
N GLU A 160 -3.14 -3.36 3.34
CA GLU A 160 -2.01 -2.54 3.82
C GLU A 160 -0.66 -3.21 3.52
N ILE A 161 0.40 -2.41 3.40
CA ILE A 161 1.78 -2.89 3.36
C ILE A 161 2.43 -2.70 4.73
N HIS A 162 3.28 -3.67 5.16
CA HIS A 162 3.97 -3.57 6.44
C HIS A 162 5.32 -2.88 6.35
N ASP A 163 5.88 -2.78 5.16
CA ASP A 163 7.18 -2.12 4.92
C ASP A 163 7.07 -1.30 3.63
N PRO A 164 7.00 0.04 3.74
CA PRO A 164 6.84 0.92 2.57
C PRO A 164 8.07 0.98 1.67
N LEU A 165 9.15 0.32 2.02
CA LEU A 165 10.35 0.21 1.18
C LEU A 165 10.31 -1.02 0.25
N ILE A 166 9.32 -1.92 0.42
CA ILE A 166 9.12 -3.07 -0.46
C ILE A 166 8.26 -2.64 -1.66
N ASP A 167 8.51 -3.25 -2.82
CA ASP A 167 7.75 -3.05 -4.05
C ASP A 167 6.26 -3.35 -3.82
N ASN A 168 5.42 -2.32 -3.78
CA ASN A 168 3.98 -2.38 -3.56
C ASN A 168 3.19 -2.72 -4.85
N ALA A 169 3.82 -2.82 -6.01
CA ALA A 169 3.19 -3.34 -7.22
C ALA A 169 2.92 -4.86 -7.14
N LEU A 170 3.52 -5.54 -6.15
CA LEU A 170 3.40 -6.99 -5.99
C LEU A 170 2.34 -7.34 -4.95
N ILE A 171 1.37 -8.19 -5.32
CA ILE A 171 0.34 -8.70 -4.39
C ILE A 171 0.92 -9.29 -3.09
N GLY A 172 2.11 -9.90 -3.15
CA GLY A 172 2.78 -10.51 -2.00
C GLY A 172 3.27 -9.51 -0.95
N SER A 173 3.29 -8.21 -1.26
CA SER A 173 3.65 -7.12 -0.34
C SER A 173 2.46 -6.65 0.49
N TRP A 174 1.24 -7.03 0.12
CA TRP A 174 -0.01 -6.59 0.74
C TRP A 174 -0.60 -7.62 1.69
N PHE A 175 -1.26 -7.13 2.72
CA PHE A 175 -1.94 -7.93 3.75
C PHE A 175 -3.31 -7.32 4.04
N SER A 176 -4.27 -8.15 4.49
CA SER A 176 -5.52 -7.64 5.03
C SER A 176 -5.24 -6.92 6.34
N SER A 177 -5.74 -5.72 6.52
CA SER A 177 -5.64 -5.03 7.80
C SER A 177 -6.34 -5.80 8.92
N THR A 178 -5.78 -5.73 10.11
CA THR A 178 -6.28 -6.40 11.32
C THR A 178 -6.63 -5.43 12.44
N SER A 179 -6.34 -4.14 12.25
CA SER A 179 -6.68 -3.08 13.19
C SER A 179 -8.05 -2.50 12.84
N SER A 180 -8.91 -2.30 13.84
CA SER A 180 -10.22 -1.67 13.59
C SER A 180 -10.15 -0.16 13.83
N TYR A 181 -10.85 0.59 12.98
CA TYR A 181 -11.07 2.01 13.18
C TYR A 181 -12.58 2.34 13.28
N GLY A 182 -12.89 3.49 13.84
CA GLY A 182 -14.23 4.09 13.82
C GLY A 182 -15.37 3.12 14.11
N ASN A 183 -16.16 2.82 13.09
CA ASN A 183 -17.40 2.04 13.18
C ASN A 183 -17.21 0.52 12.97
N GLY A 184 -15.98 0.03 12.97
CA GLY A 184 -15.66 -1.39 12.99
C GLY A 184 -15.13 -1.99 11.70
N ASP A 185 -14.89 -1.17 10.67
CA ASP A 185 -14.07 -1.58 9.52
C ASP A 185 -12.61 -1.73 9.98
N MET A 186 -11.80 -2.48 9.19
CA MET A 186 -10.39 -2.73 9.45
C MET A 186 -9.52 -1.91 8.50
N GLY A 187 -8.59 -1.11 9.07
CA GLY A 187 -7.71 -0.22 8.32
C GLY A 187 -6.71 0.50 9.19
#